data_ef94adbd92120572bf629b332c752491
#
_entry.id   ef94adbd92120572bf629b332c752491
#
_cell.length_a   1.000
_cell.length_b   1.000
_cell.length_c   1.000
_cell.angle_alpha   90.00
_cell.angle_beta   90.00
_cell.angle_gamma   90.00
#
_symmetry.space_group_name_H-M   'P 1'
#
loop_
_entity.id
_entity.type
_entity.pdbx_description
1 polymer ?
#
loop_
_entity_poly.entity_id
_entity_poly.type
_entity_poly.pdbx_seq_one_letter_code
_entity_poly.pdbx_strand_id
1 'polypeptide(L)'
;MINNVVLVGRLTRDPELRYTQSNTAVATFNMAVNRNFKAQNGEYEADFINCVMWRQSAENLSNWAKKGMLLAIVGRIQTRNYEGNDGKRVYITKVVAESFRLLESREKHNQASMDQQMPPGYE
;
A
#
# COMPACT_ATOMS: atom_id res chain seq x y z
N MET A 1 12.85 21.84 1.49
CA MET A 1 13.13 20.42 1.75
C MET A 1 12.20 19.55 0.95
N ILE A 2 12.64 18.35 0.60
CA ILE A 2 11.84 17.43 -0.22
C ILE A 2 11.58 16.18 0.58
N ASN A 3 10.32 15.75 0.62
CA ASN A 3 9.90 14.49 1.21
C ASN A 3 8.84 13.90 0.29
N ASN A 4 9.29 13.09 -0.64
CA ASN A 4 8.43 12.55 -1.69
C ASN A 4 8.75 11.08 -1.91
N VAL A 5 7.71 10.26 -1.92
CA VAL A 5 7.81 8.81 -2.08
C VAL A 5 6.87 8.38 -3.18
N VAL A 6 7.38 7.58 -4.09
CA VAL A 6 6.57 6.94 -5.13
C VAL A 6 6.75 5.44 -4.99
N LEU A 7 5.66 4.71 -4.78
CA LEU A 7 5.70 3.27 -4.61
C LEU A 7 4.74 2.61 -5.60
N VAL A 8 5.20 1.52 -6.18
CA VAL A 8 4.36 0.64 -7.00
C VAL A 8 4.44 -0.74 -6.39
N GLY A 9 3.28 -1.31 -6.05
CA GLY A 9 3.25 -2.62 -5.42
C GLY A 9 1.83 -3.14 -5.30
N ARG A 10 1.70 -4.28 -4.63
CA ARG A 10 0.40 -4.92 -4.45
C ARG A 10 -0.05 -4.82 -3.01
N LEU A 11 -1.35 -4.66 -2.85
CA LEU A 11 -1.94 -4.68 -1.52
C LEU A 11 -1.85 -6.08 -0.94
N THR A 12 -1.39 -6.18 0.31
CA THR A 12 -1.30 -7.47 1.00
C THR A 12 -2.62 -7.89 1.61
N ARG A 13 -3.54 -6.94 1.78
CA ARG A 13 -4.89 -7.16 2.29
C ARG A 13 -5.75 -5.98 1.86
N ASP A 14 -7.06 -6.11 2.07
CA ASP A 14 -7.97 -5.00 1.79
C ASP A 14 -7.63 -3.80 2.68
N PRO A 15 -7.75 -2.57 2.15
CA PRO A 15 -7.58 -1.38 2.99
C PRO A 15 -8.60 -1.36 4.12
N GLU A 16 -8.18 -0.91 5.27
CA GLU A 16 -9.06 -0.78 6.43
C GLU A 16 -9.46 0.68 6.57
N LEU A 17 -10.74 0.96 6.36
CA LEU A 17 -11.30 2.31 6.44
C LEU A 17 -11.89 2.54 7.82
N ARG A 18 -11.51 3.64 8.43
CA ARG A 18 -12.03 4.07 9.72
C ARG A 18 -12.34 5.55 9.67
N TYR A 19 -13.10 6.00 10.67
CA TYR A 19 -13.38 7.42 10.84
C TYR A 19 -12.90 7.85 12.23
N THR A 20 -12.25 9.00 12.27
CA THR A 20 -11.78 9.57 13.54
C THR A 20 -12.94 10.16 14.32
N GLN A 21 -12.67 10.62 15.55
CA GLN A 21 -13.67 11.27 16.37
C GLN A 21 -14.22 12.54 15.70
N SER A 22 -13.42 13.19 14.87
CA SER A 22 -13.86 14.35 14.08
C SER A 22 -14.53 13.95 12.78
N ASN A 23 -14.84 12.66 12.61
CA ASN A 23 -15.50 12.10 11.42
C ASN A 23 -14.67 12.25 10.14
N THR A 24 -13.36 12.19 10.30
CA THR A 24 -12.43 12.24 9.16
C THR A 24 -12.07 10.82 8.74
N ALA A 25 -12.23 10.52 7.46
CA ALA A 25 -11.90 9.19 6.92
C ALA A 25 -10.39 8.95 6.92
N VAL A 26 -9.99 7.77 7.34
CA VAL A 26 -8.60 7.32 7.29
C VAL A 26 -8.58 5.86 6.86
N ALA A 27 -7.77 5.56 5.85
CA ALA A 27 -7.56 4.19 5.38
C ALA A 27 -6.12 3.78 5.69
N THR A 28 -5.97 2.62 6.32
CA THR A 28 -4.63 2.03 6.52
C THR A 28 -4.51 0.84 5.60
N PHE A 29 -3.34 0.69 5.01
CA PHE A 29 -3.09 -0.41 4.09
C PHE A 29 -1.61 -0.76 4.09
N ASN A 30 -1.31 -1.95 3.59
CA ASN A 30 0.05 -2.44 3.52
C ASN A 30 0.35 -2.84 2.09
N MET A 31 1.50 -2.41 1.58
CA MET A 31 1.93 -2.71 0.22
C MET A 31 3.16 -3.60 0.23
N ALA A 32 3.16 -4.59 -0.63
CA ALA A 32 4.34 -5.39 -0.93
C ALA A 32 4.99 -4.80 -2.17
N VAL A 33 6.19 -4.27 -1.99
CA VAL A 33 6.97 -3.65 -3.07
C VAL A 33 8.17 -4.53 -3.34
N ASN A 34 8.22 -5.13 -4.50
CA ASN A 34 9.31 -6.02 -4.87
C ASN A 34 10.60 -5.24 -5.06
N ARG A 35 11.70 -5.81 -4.58
CA ARG A 35 13.01 -5.25 -4.84
C ARG A 35 13.41 -5.51 -6.29
N ASN A 36 14.31 -4.69 -6.81
CA ASN A 36 14.68 -4.74 -8.23
C ASN A 36 15.61 -5.91 -8.58
N PHE A 37 16.15 -6.61 -7.58
CA PHE A 37 17.05 -7.71 -7.82
C PHE A 37 16.63 -8.92 -7.00
N LYS A 38 17.00 -10.09 -7.51
CA LYS A 38 16.65 -11.37 -6.89
C LYS A 38 17.56 -11.68 -5.72
N ALA A 39 17.00 -12.36 -4.71
CA ALA A 39 17.78 -12.93 -3.64
C ALA A 39 18.61 -14.12 -4.15
N GLN A 40 19.50 -14.66 -3.28
CA GLN A 40 20.34 -15.77 -3.65
C GLN A 40 19.57 -17.02 -4.06
N ASN A 41 18.36 -17.19 -3.54
CA ASN A 41 17.50 -18.33 -3.90
C ASN A 41 16.77 -18.15 -5.23
N GLY A 42 17.03 -17.06 -5.97
CA GLY A 42 16.40 -16.79 -7.25
C GLY A 42 15.04 -16.13 -7.17
N GLU A 43 14.53 -15.87 -5.97
CA GLU A 43 13.24 -15.23 -5.79
C GLU A 43 13.41 -13.74 -5.46
N TYR A 44 12.42 -12.95 -5.87
CA TYR A 44 12.39 -11.53 -5.50
C TYR A 44 11.95 -11.40 -4.05
N GLU A 45 12.67 -10.57 -3.32
CA GLU A 45 12.25 -10.16 -2.01
C GLU A 45 11.36 -8.93 -2.11
N ALA A 46 10.46 -8.79 -1.16
CA ALA A 46 9.56 -7.66 -1.10
C ALA A 46 9.75 -6.91 0.20
N ASP A 47 9.60 -5.59 0.11
CA ASP A 47 9.49 -4.74 1.28
C ASP A 47 8.01 -4.52 1.57
N PHE A 48 7.63 -4.69 2.82
CA PHE A 48 6.26 -4.49 3.25
C PHE A 48 6.16 -3.13 3.93
N ILE A 49 5.35 -2.27 3.35
CA ILE A 49 5.32 -0.86 3.73
C ILE A 49 3.94 -0.50 4.24
N ASN A 50 3.88 0.00 5.46
CA ASN A 50 2.64 0.49 6.05
C ASN A 50 2.34 1.88 5.53
N CYS A 51 1.12 2.06 5.05
CA CYS A 51 0.67 3.30 4.44
C CYS A 51 -0.63 3.75 5.08
N VAL A 52 -0.87 5.04 5.00
CA VAL A 52 -2.13 5.64 5.44
C VAL A 52 -2.56 6.68 4.43
N MET A 53 -3.86 6.79 4.26
CA MET A 53 -4.46 7.77 3.35
C MET A 53 -5.65 8.41 4.06
N TRP A 54 -5.89 9.69 3.80
CA TRP A 54 -6.86 10.49 4.54
C TRP A 54 -7.95 11.03 3.63
N ARG A 55 -9.13 11.27 4.23
CA ARG A 55 -10.24 12.03 3.65
C ARG A 55 -10.83 11.34 2.43
N GLN A 56 -11.18 12.07 1.41
CA GLN A 56 -11.84 11.53 0.23
C GLN A 56 -11.00 10.47 -0.48
N SER A 57 -9.69 10.65 -0.51
CA SER A 57 -8.79 9.66 -1.10
C SER A 57 -8.86 8.33 -0.36
N ALA A 58 -9.02 8.37 0.96
CA ALA A 58 -9.16 7.14 1.76
C ALA A 58 -10.44 6.39 1.39
N GLU A 59 -11.54 7.10 1.24
CA GLU A 59 -12.81 6.49 0.85
C GLU A 59 -12.73 5.91 -0.56
N ASN A 60 -12.13 6.65 -1.48
CA ASN A 60 -11.95 6.19 -2.86
C ASN A 60 -11.09 4.93 -2.91
N LEU A 61 -9.98 4.93 -2.18
CA LEU A 61 -9.11 3.76 -2.13
C LEU A 61 -9.86 2.54 -1.60
N SER A 62 -10.60 2.71 -0.52
CA SER A 62 -11.33 1.60 0.10
C SER A 62 -12.44 1.05 -0.80
N ASN A 63 -13.02 1.91 -1.61
CA ASN A 63 -14.07 1.49 -2.55
C ASN A 63 -13.52 0.72 -3.76
N TRP A 64 -12.33 1.08 -4.22
CA TRP A 64 -11.83 0.57 -5.50
C TRP A 64 -10.72 -0.45 -5.36
N ALA A 65 -9.92 -0.40 -4.29
CA ALA A 65 -8.75 -1.25 -4.14
C ALA A 65 -9.03 -2.45 -3.25
N LYS A 66 -8.51 -3.61 -3.65
CA LYS A 66 -8.69 -4.85 -2.92
C LYS A 66 -7.37 -5.59 -2.83
N LYS A 67 -7.30 -6.54 -1.91
CA LYS A 67 -6.12 -7.40 -1.72
C LYS A 67 -5.60 -7.92 -3.05
N GLY A 68 -4.31 -7.82 -3.26
CA GLY A 68 -3.63 -8.34 -4.43
C GLY A 68 -3.59 -7.40 -5.62
N MET A 69 -4.35 -6.31 -5.59
CA MET A 69 -4.34 -5.35 -6.70
C MET A 69 -3.03 -4.58 -6.76
N LEU A 70 -2.58 -4.35 -7.98
CA LEU A 70 -1.39 -3.53 -8.24
C LEU A 70 -1.80 -2.07 -8.26
N LEU A 71 -1.09 -1.28 -7.47
CA LEU A 71 -1.36 0.16 -7.45
C LEU A 71 -0.07 0.95 -7.27
N ALA A 72 -0.15 2.21 -7.67
CA ALA A 72 0.91 3.18 -7.44
C ALA A 72 0.40 4.23 -6.45
N ILE A 73 1.27 4.64 -5.54
CA ILE A 73 0.96 5.74 -4.64
C ILE A 73 2.06 6.79 -4.71
N VAL A 74 1.67 8.01 -4.45
CA VAL A 74 2.58 9.13 -4.27
C VAL A 74 2.28 9.74 -2.91
N GLY A 75 3.31 9.95 -2.13
CA GLY A 75 3.13 10.50 -0.79
C GLY A 75 4.44 10.92 -0.17
N ARG A 76 4.48 10.86 1.13
CA ARG A 76 5.65 11.26 1.91
C ARG A 76 5.87 10.30 3.06
N ILE A 77 7.10 10.27 3.55
CA ILE A 77 7.44 9.50 4.74
C ILE A 77 7.08 10.32 5.97
N GLN A 78 6.44 9.68 6.93
CA GLN A 78 6.19 10.26 8.23
C GLN A 78 6.69 9.31 9.30
N THR A 79 7.41 9.85 10.26
CA THR A 79 7.89 9.08 11.40
C THR A 79 7.29 9.62 12.68
N ARG A 80 7.13 8.74 13.63
CA ARG A 80 6.78 9.14 14.99
C ARG A 80 7.49 8.21 15.95
N ASN A 81 7.57 8.63 17.19
CA ASN A 81 8.19 7.81 18.22
C ASN A 81 7.35 7.90 19.49
N TYR A 82 7.44 6.86 20.29
CA TYR A 82 6.80 6.84 21.59
C TYR A 82 7.66 6.00 22.53
N GLU A 83 7.44 6.19 23.82
CA GLU A 83 8.16 5.42 24.84
C GLU A 83 7.40 4.12 25.08
N GLY A 84 8.11 3.00 24.90
CA GLY A 84 7.53 1.68 25.13
C GLY A 84 7.44 1.36 26.63
N ASN A 85 6.77 0.25 26.94
CA ASN A 85 6.59 -0.19 28.33
C ASN A 85 7.90 -0.49 29.04
N ASP A 86 8.94 -0.79 28.29
CA ASP A 86 10.27 -1.08 28.83
C ASP A 86 11.15 0.17 28.98
N GLY A 87 10.58 1.35 28.76
CA GLY A 87 11.30 2.61 28.82
C GLY A 87 12.12 2.94 27.59
N LYS A 88 12.12 2.06 26.59
CA LYS A 88 12.84 2.32 25.36
C LYS A 88 11.96 3.05 24.36
N ARG A 89 12.58 3.91 23.55
CA ARG A 89 11.87 4.65 22.53
C ARG A 89 11.65 3.80 21.30
N VAL A 90 10.40 3.76 20.85
CA VAL A 90 10.00 3.01 19.65
C VAL A 90 9.78 4.00 18.51
N TYR A 91 10.36 3.72 17.36
CA TYR A 91 10.24 4.55 16.17
C TYR A 91 9.36 3.83 15.15
N ILE A 92 8.39 4.56 14.61
CA ILE A 92 7.48 4.05 13.60
C ILE A 92 7.63 4.89 12.34
N THR A 93 7.82 4.21 11.22
CA THR A 93 7.90 4.85 9.91
C THR A 93 6.73 4.37 9.06
N LYS A 94 6.03 5.29 8.45
CA LYS A 94 4.94 4.97 7.53
C LYS A 94 4.94 5.95 6.38
N VAL A 95 4.23 5.60 5.31
CA VAL A 95 4.04 6.47 4.17
C VAL A 95 2.63 7.05 4.24
N VAL A 96 2.54 8.38 4.23
CA VAL A 96 1.27 9.08 4.11
C VAL A 96 1.03 9.28 2.62
N ALA A 97 0.13 8.49 2.06
CA ALA A 97 -0.18 8.54 0.64
C ALA A 97 -1.12 9.72 0.36
N GLU A 98 -0.75 10.52 -0.62
CA GLU A 98 -1.52 11.70 -1.00
C GLU A 98 -2.40 11.40 -2.21
N SER A 99 -1.96 10.52 -3.08
CA SER A 99 -2.72 10.09 -4.25
C SER A 99 -2.39 8.66 -4.60
N PHE A 100 -3.28 8.03 -5.36
CA PHE A 100 -3.07 6.67 -5.81
C PHE A 100 -3.61 6.49 -7.22
N ARG A 101 -3.11 5.45 -7.89
CA ARG A 101 -3.65 5.01 -9.17
C ARG A 101 -3.70 3.49 -9.18
N LEU A 102 -4.84 2.96 -9.62
CA LEU A 102 -4.97 1.53 -9.84
C LEU A 102 -4.31 1.21 -11.18
N LEU A 103 -3.35 0.30 -11.13
CA LEU A 103 -2.65 -0.14 -12.34
C LEU A 103 -3.30 -1.38 -12.94
N GLU A 104 -4.26 -1.96 -12.22
CA GLU A 104 -5.12 -3.04 -12.71
C GLU A 104 -6.57 -2.65 -12.41
N SER A 105 -7.45 -2.78 -13.41
CA SER A 105 -8.86 -2.56 -13.17
C SER A 105 -9.43 -3.72 -12.34
N ARG A 106 -10.53 -3.47 -11.61
CA ARG A 106 -11.19 -4.52 -10.84
C ARG A 106 -11.61 -5.68 -11.73
N GLU A 107 -12.15 -5.36 -12.90
CA GLU A 107 -12.58 -6.37 -13.86
C GLU A 107 -11.39 -7.19 -14.37
N LYS A 108 -10.29 -6.52 -14.75
CA LYS A 108 -9.08 -7.19 -15.21
C LYS A 108 -8.47 -8.05 -14.12
N HIS A 109 -8.45 -7.55 -12.87
CA HIS A 109 -7.95 -8.31 -11.73
C HIS A 109 -8.78 -9.58 -11.50
N ASN A 110 -10.11 -9.46 -11.56
CA ASN A 110 -10.99 -10.61 -11.40
C ASN A 110 -10.76 -11.65 -12.48
N GLN A 111 -10.59 -11.22 -13.72
CA GLN A 111 -10.27 -12.13 -14.82
C GLN A 111 -8.94 -12.83 -14.61
N ALA A 112 -7.93 -12.11 -14.18
CA ALA A 112 -6.62 -12.69 -13.90
C ALA A 112 -6.68 -13.71 -12.77
N SER A 113 -7.51 -13.45 -11.77
CA SER A 113 -7.69 -14.37 -10.64
C SER A 113 -8.44 -15.63 -11.03
N MET A 114 -9.35 -15.52 -11.98
CA MET A 114 -10.18 -16.65 -12.42
C MET A 114 -9.51 -17.44 -13.54
N ASP A 115 -8.71 -16.81 -14.35
CA ASP A 115 -8.04 -17.43 -15.48
C ASP A 115 -6.51 -17.30 -15.32
N GLN A 116 -5.94 -18.27 -14.65
CA GLN A 116 -4.50 -18.30 -14.43
C GLN A 116 -3.69 -18.61 -15.68
N GLN A 117 -4.37 -18.88 -16.79
CA GLN A 117 -3.72 -19.19 -18.05
C GLN A 117 -3.64 -17.99 -18.98
N MET A 118 -3.82 -16.83 -18.47
CA MET A 118 -3.68 -15.61 -19.24
C MET A 118 -2.29 -15.54 -19.85
N PRO A 119 -2.18 -15.28 -21.16
CA PRO A 119 -0.88 -15.26 -21.81
C PRO A 119 0.04 -14.19 -21.20
N PRO A 120 1.35 -14.45 -21.16
CA PRO A 120 2.31 -13.43 -20.72
C PRO A 120 2.19 -12.16 -21.56
N GLY A 121 2.30 -11.02 -20.91
CA GLY A 121 2.17 -9.73 -21.56
C GLY A 121 0.75 -9.21 -21.67
N TYR A 122 -0.19 -9.97 -21.21
CA TYR A 122 -1.61 -9.61 -21.22
C TYR A 122 -1.99 -9.00 -19.88
N GLU A 123 -1.44 -7.86 -19.58
CA GLU A 123 -1.58 -7.23 -18.27
C GLU A 123 -2.27 -5.89 -18.29
#